data_e5d593600ab11483e37f2c0ea78ee4ab
#
_entry.id   e5d593600ab11483e37f2c0ea78ee4ab
#
_cell.length_a   1.000
_cell.length_b   1.000
_cell.length_c   1.000
_cell.angle_alpha   90.00
_cell.angle_beta   90.00
_cell.angle_gamma   90.00
#
_symmetry.space_group_name_H-M   'P 1'
#
loop_
_entity.id
_entity.type
_entity.pdbx_description
1 polymer ?
#
loop_
_entity_poly.entity_id
_entity_poly.type
_entity_poly.pdbx_seq_one_letter_code
_entity_poly.pdbx_strand_id
1 'polypeptide(L)'
;MNVKKYEMRVNENSMPYLVMVGETDISDAKSHRNSKAMAKIFRRAYHIDKLSEEHIYMMAFDKPGDLIGLFELSRCTGQGHVINPAQTMQCAMLVGAASICIARNCHSDDVFPLAEDRKFAAAVEMAARVCRIKFYDYMLVAGSRKDAYYSFRLRANL
;
A
#
# COMPACT_ATOMS: atom_id res chain seq x y z
N MET A 1 -3.27 16.48 -9.61
CA MET A 1 -4.32 15.44 -9.52
C MET A 1 -4.50 15.07 -8.06
N ASN A 2 -5.71 15.26 -7.52
CA ASN A 2 -6.01 14.90 -6.16
C ASN A 2 -6.47 13.44 -6.07
N VAL A 3 -5.88 12.69 -5.15
CA VAL A 3 -6.24 11.32 -4.87
C VAL A 3 -6.84 11.23 -3.49
N LYS A 4 -7.95 10.51 -3.39
CA LYS A 4 -8.69 10.30 -2.15
C LYS A 4 -7.99 9.29 -1.24
N LYS A 5 -8.00 9.57 0.06
CA LYS A 5 -7.59 8.65 1.11
C LYS A 5 -8.82 8.05 1.76
N TYR A 6 -8.78 6.75 1.99
CA TYR A 6 -9.88 6.01 2.56
C TYR A 6 -9.46 5.22 3.79
N GLU A 7 -10.41 5.06 4.71
CA GLU A 7 -10.39 4.08 5.79
C GLU A 7 -11.56 3.11 5.61
N MET A 8 -11.35 1.86 5.95
CA MET A 8 -12.43 0.89 6.06
C MET A 8 -13.00 0.95 7.47
N ARG A 9 -14.31 1.13 7.56
CA ARG A 9 -15.08 1.11 8.80
C ARG A 9 -16.21 0.10 8.72
N VAL A 10 -16.82 -0.22 9.85
CA VAL A 10 -18.04 -1.03 9.92
C VAL A 10 -19.20 -0.18 10.39
N ASN A 11 -20.38 -0.40 9.82
CA ASN A 11 -21.61 0.25 10.28
C ASN A 11 -22.25 -0.50 11.46
N GLU A 12 -23.40 -0.04 11.93
CA GLU A 12 -24.17 -0.64 13.02
C GLU A 12 -24.55 -2.11 12.82
N ASN A 13 -24.62 -2.56 11.56
CA ASN A 13 -24.90 -3.95 11.18
C ASN A 13 -23.61 -4.76 10.94
N SER A 14 -22.45 -4.28 11.36
CA SER A 14 -21.14 -4.89 11.15
C SER A 14 -20.75 -5.05 9.67
N MET A 15 -21.36 -4.28 8.76
CA MET A 15 -21.04 -4.30 7.36
C MET A 15 -19.86 -3.34 7.06
N PRO A 16 -18.82 -3.81 6.35
CA PRO A 16 -17.68 -2.97 6.00
C PRO A 16 -18.07 -1.94 4.92
N TYR A 17 -17.58 -0.71 5.08
CA TYR A 17 -17.73 0.35 4.11
C TYR A 17 -16.51 1.27 4.10
N LEU A 18 -16.31 2.03 3.02
CA LEU A 18 -15.21 2.98 2.89
C LEU A 18 -15.65 4.39 3.26
N VAL A 19 -14.82 5.05 4.06
CA VAL A 19 -14.96 6.46 4.42
C VAL A 19 -13.79 7.23 3.81
N MET A 20 -14.09 8.29 3.06
CA MET A 20 -13.08 9.22 2.61
C MET A 20 -12.62 10.08 3.80
N VAL A 21 -11.33 10.00 4.13
CA VAL A 21 -10.74 10.70 5.28
C VAL A 21 -9.84 11.86 4.87
N GLY A 22 -9.65 12.07 3.57
CA GLY A 22 -8.86 13.19 3.06
C GLY A 22 -8.48 13.01 1.59
N GLU A 23 -7.74 13.99 1.10
CA GLU A 23 -7.18 14.00 -0.25
C GLU A 23 -5.71 14.40 -0.21
N THR A 24 -4.95 14.00 -1.22
CA THR A 24 -3.57 14.44 -1.42
C THR A 24 -3.34 14.77 -2.88
N ASP A 25 -2.64 15.88 -3.13
CA ASP A 25 -2.23 16.21 -4.49
C ASP A 25 -0.95 15.47 -4.87
N ILE A 26 -1.02 14.75 -5.98
CA ILE A 26 0.08 13.99 -6.58
C ILE A 26 0.44 14.49 -7.98
N SER A 27 0.18 15.77 -8.28
CA SER A 27 0.37 16.36 -9.62
C SER A 27 1.76 16.14 -10.21
N ASP A 28 2.80 16.03 -9.37
CA ASP A 28 4.18 15.77 -9.82
C ASP A 28 4.46 14.29 -10.15
N ALA A 29 3.54 13.40 -9.84
CA ALA A 29 3.67 11.97 -10.10
C ALA A 29 3.06 11.60 -11.45
N LYS A 30 3.61 12.15 -12.55
CA LYS A 30 3.11 11.97 -13.92
C LYS A 30 3.08 10.52 -14.42
N SER A 31 3.63 9.58 -13.68
CA SER A 31 3.60 8.16 -14.02
C SER A 31 3.65 7.34 -12.74
N HIS A 32 2.50 6.90 -12.28
CA HIS A 32 2.41 5.96 -11.15
C HIS A 32 2.65 4.50 -11.55
N ARG A 33 3.17 4.28 -12.75
CA ARG A 33 3.32 2.92 -13.31
C ARG A 33 4.68 2.27 -13.05
N ASN A 34 5.50 2.86 -12.17
CA ASN A 34 6.77 2.26 -11.78
C ASN A 34 7.00 2.40 -10.28
N SER A 35 7.79 1.48 -9.72
CA SER A 35 8.04 1.39 -8.28
C SER A 35 8.64 2.67 -7.68
N LYS A 36 9.50 3.38 -8.42
CA LYS A 36 10.09 4.66 -7.96
C LYS A 36 9.02 5.75 -7.80
N ALA A 37 8.11 5.86 -8.76
CA ALA A 37 7.00 6.82 -8.68
C ALA A 37 6.04 6.47 -7.55
N MET A 38 5.72 5.19 -7.39
CA MET A 38 4.86 4.71 -6.29
C MET A 38 5.49 5.02 -4.92
N ALA A 39 6.79 4.78 -4.73
CA ALA A 39 7.49 5.13 -3.50
C ALA A 39 7.39 6.64 -3.18
N LYS A 40 7.51 7.50 -4.19
CA LYS A 40 7.33 8.95 -4.02
C LYS A 40 5.91 9.32 -3.61
N ILE A 41 4.90 8.66 -4.20
CA ILE A 41 3.49 8.89 -3.84
C ILE A 41 3.23 8.49 -2.39
N PHE A 42 3.69 7.33 -1.94
CA PHE A 42 3.55 6.90 -0.55
C PHE A 42 4.19 7.89 0.41
N ARG A 43 5.42 8.35 0.13
CA ARG A 43 6.08 9.37 0.96
C ARG A 43 5.28 10.65 1.04
N ARG A 44 4.85 11.18 -0.10
CA ARG A 44 4.11 12.43 -0.17
C ARG A 44 2.74 12.34 0.51
N ALA A 45 2.03 11.26 0.25
CA ALA A 45 0.67 11.09 0.75
C ALA A 45 0.60 10.91 2.26
N TYR A 46 1.57 10.22 2.85
CA TYR A 46 1.51 9.80 4.24
C TYR A 46 2.70 10.29 5.08
N HIS A 47 3.65 11.03 4.47
CA HIS A 47 4.87 11.45 5.15
C HIS A 47 5.57 10.28 5.87
N ILE A 48 5.65 9.13 5.21
CA ILE A 48 6.12 7.87 5.81
C ILE A 48 7.59 7.92 6.23
N ASP A 49 8.32 8.93 5.77
CA ASP A 49 9.66 9.29 6.19
C ASP A 49 9.72 9.97 7.58
N LYS A 50 8.56 10.36 8.13
CA LYS A 50 8.45 11.07 9.42
C LYS A 50 7.70 10.30 10.48
N LEU A 51 7.24 9.10 10.17
CA LEU A 51 6.47 8.29 11.10
C LEU A 51 7.40 7.58 12.07
N SER A 52 7.06 7.61 13.36
CA SER A 52 7.78 6.87 14.42
C SER A 52 7.35 5.40 14.51
N GLU A 53 6.22 5.07 13.92
CA GLU A 53 5.64 3.73 13.93
C GLU A 53 5.73 3.08 12.55
N GLU A 54 5.64 1.77 12.51
CA GLU A 54 5.52 1.06 11.25
C GLU A 54 4.07 1.08 10.76
N HIS A 55 3.88 1.47 9.52
CA HIS A 55 2.59 1.54 8.85
C HIS A 55 2.64 0.76 7.55
N ILE A 56 1.48 0.23 7.17
CA ILE A 56 1.30 -0.39 5.87
C ILE A 56 0.17 0.30 5.14
N TYR A 57 0.48 0.68 3.91
CA TYR A 57 -0.41 1.42 3.03
C TYR A 57 -0.65 0.69 1.72
N MET A 58 -1.80 0.93 1.10
CA MET A 58 -2.15 0.40 -0.20
C MET A 58 -2.53 1.53 -1.15
N MET A 59 -2.06 1.44 -2.38
CA MET A 59 -2.57 2.14 -3.56
C MET A 59 -3.50 1.21 -4.32
N ALA A 60 -4.65 1.74 -4.74
CA ALA A 60 -5.59 1.04 -5.59
C ALA A 60 -5.70 1.74 -6.95
N PHE A 61 -5.68 0.95 -8.04
CA PHE A 61 -5.75 1.44 -9.41
C PHE A 61 -6.91 0.79 -10.15
N ASP A 62 -7.54 1.53 -11.07
CA ASP A 62 -8.56 1.01 -11.97
C ASP A 62 -7.96 0.23 -13.18
N LYS A 63 -8.83 -0.20 -14.11
CA LYS A 63 -8.39 -0.94 -15.32
C LYS A 63 -7.48 -0.12 -16.24
N PRO A 64 -7.72 1.16 -16.51
CA PRO A 64 -6.77 2.01 -17.23
C PRO A 64 -5.45 2.18 -16.51
N GLY A 65 -5.41 1.95 -15.18
CA GLY A 65 -4.23 2.08 -14.33
C GLY A 65 -4.12 3.45 -13.69
N ASP A 66 -5.24 4.17 -13.56
CA ASP A 66 -5.31 5.42 -12.82
C ASP A 66 -5.45 5.13 -11.32
N LEU A 67 -4.77 5.94 -10.51
CA LEU A 67 -4.82 5.81 -9.06
C LEU A 67 -6.17 6.32 -8.52
N ILE A 68 -6.98 5.41 -8.01
CA ILE A 68 -8.35 5.68 -7.53
C ILE A 68 -8.46 5.81 -6.02
N GLY A 69 -7.46 5.36 -5.27
CA GLY A 69 -7.50 5.48 -3.81
C GLY A 69 -6.21 5.10 -3.12
N LEU A 70 -6.05 5.68 -1.92
CA LEU A 70 -4.98 5.42 -0.98
C LEU A 70 -5.59 4.95 0.33
N PHE A 71 -5.01 3.92 0.95
CA PHE A 71 -5.51 3.26 2.15
C PHE A 71 -4.41 3.08 3.18
N GLU A 72 -4.69 3.33 4.44
CA GLU A 72 -3.91 2.82 5.55
C GLU A 72 -4.48 1.46 5.95
N LEU A 73 -3.68 0.38 5.80
CA LEU A 73 -4.11 -0.99 6.10
C LEU A 73 -3.81 -1.38 7.53
N SER A 74 -2.69 -0.92 8.07
CA SER A 74 -2.25 -1.28 9.42
C SER A 74 -1.31 -0.25 9.99
N ARG A 75 -1.35 -0.10 11.31
CA ARG A 75 -0.42 0.66 12.14
C ARG A 75 0.05 -0.25 13.27
N CYS A 76 1.35 -0.31 13.53
CA CYS A 76 1.92 -1.17 14.57
C CYS A 76 2.87 -0.41 15.49
N THR A 77 2.69 -0.61 16.79
CA THR A 77 3.50 0.00 17.85
C THR A 77 4.44 -1.01 18.51
N GLY A 78 5.17 -1.84 17.75
CA GLY A 78 6.33 -2.49 18.35
C GLY A 78 6.52 -4.00 18.27
N GLN A 79 5.57 -4.81 17.90
CA GLN A 79 5.82 -6.26 17.74
C GLN A 79 5.03 -6.86 16.55
N GLY A 80 5.58 -6.66 15.36
CA GLY A 80 5.15 -7.39 14.17
C GLY A 80 3.80 -6.94 13.60
N HIS A 81 3.75 -6.79 12.28
CA HIS A 81 2.51 -6.51 11.56
C HIS A 81 1.71 -7.79 11.38
N VAL A 82 0.52 -7.83 11.93
CA VAL A 82 -0.49 -8.81 11.53
C VAL A 82 -1.40 -8.13 10.51
N ILE A 83 -1.03 -8.21 9.22
CA ILE A 83 -1.93 -7.78 8.17
C ILE A 83 -2.70 -9.00 7.68
N ASN A 84 -4.00 -8.87 7.68
CA ASN A 84 -4.87 -9.88 7.13
C ASN A 84 -5.02 -9.67 5.61
N PRO A 85 -4.54 -10.59 4.74
CA PRO A 85 -4.74 -10.47 3.30
C PRO A 85 -6.21 -10.33 2.90
N ALA A 86 -7.14 -10.94 3.65
CA ALA A 86 -8.57 -10.81 3.40
C ALA A 86 -9.05 -9.36 3.59
N GLN A 87 -8.58 -8.67 4.62
CA GLN A 87 -8.92 -7.25 4.84
C GLN A 87 -8.36 -6.37 3.71
N THR A 88 -7.15 -6.65 3.24
CA THR A 88 -6.56 -5.98 2.08
C THR A 88 -7.43 -6.14 0.84
N MET A 89 -7.92 -7.37 0.57
CA MET A 89 -8.81 -7.64 -0.55
C MET A 89 -10.18 -6.99 -0.38
N GLN A 90 -10.73 -6.92 0.83
CA GLN A 90 -11.98 -6.19 1.10
C GLN A 90 -11.85 -4.70 0.72
N CYS A 91 -10.78 -4.03 1.15
CA CYS A 91 -10.52 -2.63 0.75
C CYS A 91 -10.42 -2.49 -0.77
N ALA A 92 -9.68 -3.37 -1.43
CA ALA A 92 -9.48 -3.35 -2.87
C ALA A 92 -10.78 -3.57 -3.65
N MET A 93 -11.62 -4.53 -3.21
CA MET A 93 -12.91 -4.82 -3.84
C MET A 93 -13.92 -3.70 -3.62
N LEU A 94 -14.01 -3.14 -2.40
CA LEU A 94 -14.94 -2.06 -2.10
C LEU A 94 -14.68 -0.80 -2.93
N VAL A 95 -13.43 -0.51 -3.28
CA VAL A 95 -13.09 0.64 -4.14
C VAL A 95 -13.14 0.30 -5.64
N GLY A 96 -13.34 -0.95 -6.00
CA GLY A 96 -13.36 -1.39 -7.39
C GLY A 96 -11.97 -1.46 -8.04
N ALA A 97 -10.94 -1.80 -7.27
CA ALA A 97 -9.58 -1.89 -7.77
C ALA A 97 -9.39 -3.01 -8.80
N ALA A 98 -8.74 -2.72 -9.91
CA ALA A 98 -8.24 -3.71 -10.85
C ALA A 98 -6.81 -4.15 -10.52
N SER A 99 -6.04 -3.28 -9.86
CA SER A 99 -4.71 -3.62 -9.35
C SER A 99 -4.38 -2.85 -8.07
N ILE A 100 -3.46 -3.41 -7.29
CA ILE A 100 -3.00 -2.83 -6.03
C ILE A 100 -1.48 -2.85 -5.92
N CYS A 101 -0.94 -1.86 -5.20
CA CYS A 101 0.44 -1.81 -4.74
C CYS A 101 0.44 -1.53 -3.23
N ILE A 102 1.26 -2.25 -2.47
CA ILE A 102 1.34 -2.11 -1.02
C ILE A 102 2.73 -1.60 -0.65
N ALA A 103 2.82 -0.73 0.35
CA ALA A 103 4.09 -0.29 0.90
C ALA A 103 4.07 -0.30 2.42
N ARG A 104 5.21 -0.69 2.99
CA ARG A 104 5.53 -0.53 4.40
C ARG A 104 6.66 0.49 4.55
N ASN A 105 6.57 1.39 5.53
CA ASN A 105 7.72 2.22 5.89
C ASN A 105 8.75 1.38 6.67
N CYS A 106 10.01 1.74 6.49
CA CYS A 106 11.13 1.11 7.18
C CYS A 106 11.97 2.20 7.84
N HIS A 107 12.29 2.02 9.13
CA HIS A 107 13.10 2.99 9.88
C HIS A 107 14.60 2.86 9.60
N SER A 108 15.02 1.70 9.07
CA SER A 108 16.41 1.47 8.68
C SER A 108 16.71 2.07 7.31
N ASP A 109 17.92 2.61 7.15
CA ASP A 109 18.45 3.01 5.84
C ASP A 109 18.73 1.81 4.93
N ASP A 110 18.99 0.66 5.53
CA ASP A 110 19.16 -0.61 4.84
C ASP A 110 17.79 -1.26 4.67
N VAL A 111 17.23 -1.10 3.47
CA VAL A 111 15.88 -1.55 3.14
C VAL A 111 15.94 -2.99 2.64
N PHE A 112 15.90 -3.95 3.58
CA PHE A 112 15.87 -5.37 3.28
C PHE A 112 14.58 -6.02 3.80
N PRO A 113 13.95 -6.91 3.01
CA PRO A 113 12.75 -7.61 3.44
C PRO A 113 13.06 -8.65 4.51
N LEU A 114 12.25 -8.64 5.56
CA LEU A 114 12.22 -9.68 6.58
C LEU A 114 11.49 -10.92 6.06
N ALA A 115 11.55 -12.01 6.81
CA ALA A 115 10.81 -13.24 6.49
C ALA A 115 9.29 -13.00 6.46
N GLU A 116 8.80 -12.16 7.37
CA GLU A 116 7.39 -11.75 7.47
C GLU A 116 6.93 -10.97 6.24
N ASP A 117 7.77 -10.09 5.70
CA ASP A 117 7.47 -9.34 4.47
C ASP A 117 7.26 -10.30 3.29
N ARG A 118 8.10 -11.32 3.17
CA ARG A 118 8.00 -12.34 2.10
C ARG A 118 6.73 -13.18 2.25
N LYS A 119 6.41 -13.61 3.46
CA LYS A 119 5.18 -14.37 3.75
C LYS A 119 3.94 -13.54 3.43
N PHE A 120 3.95 -12.28 3.84
CA PHE A 120 2.84 -11.36 3.58
C PHE A 120 2.66 -11.11 2.08
N ALA A 121 3.73 -10.78 1.36
CA ALA A 121 3.67 -10.54 -0.08
C ALA A 121 3.10 -11.76 -0.83
N ALA A 122 3.57 -12.97 -0.50
CA ALA A 122 3.07 -14.20 -1.10
C ALA A 122 1.59 -14.45 -0.78
N ALA A 123 1.15 -14.22 0.46
CA ALA A 123 -0.25 -14.40 0.86
C ALA A 123 -1.18 -13.40 0.15
N VAL A 124 -0.76 -12.13 0.02
CA VAL A 124 -1.53 -11.12 -0.71
C VAL A 124 -1.58 -11.45 -2.19
N GLU A 125 -0.48 -11.90 -2.81
CA GLU A 125 -0.46 -12.30 -4.22
C GLU A 125 -1.45 -13.44 -4.49
N MET A 126 -1.48 -14.46 -3.64
CA MET A 126 -2.44 -15.57 -3.75
C MET A 126 -3.89 -15.07 -3.63
N ALA A 127 -4.19 -14.24 -2.63
CA ALA A 127 -5.52 -13.69 -2.42
C ALA A 127 -5.96 -12.80 -3.59
N ALA A 128 -5.08 -11.95 -4.08
CA ALA A 128 -5.33 -11.06 -5.21
C ALA A 128 -5.63 -11.85 -6.49
N ARG A 129 -4.89 -12.94 -6.74
CA ARG A 129 -5.11 -13.84 -7.88
C ARG A 129 -6.51 -14.45 -7.85
N VAL A 130 -6.97 -14.92 -6.69
CA VAL A 130 -8.33 -15.47 -6.51
C VAL A 130 -9.39 -14.39 -6.78
N CYS A 131 -9.16 -13.17 -6.28
CA CYS A 131 -10.05 -12.03 -6.48
C CYS A 131 -9.96 -11.40 -7.88
N ARG A 132 -9.08 -11.90 -8.77
CA ARG A 132 -8.78 -11.32 -10.09
C ARG A 132 -8.34 -9.85 -10.02
N ILE A 133 -7.67 -9.48 -8.94
CA ILE A 133 -7.03 -8.19 -8.74
C ILE A 133 -5.53 -8.39 -8.98
N LYS A 134 -4.92 -7.55 -9.83
CA LYS A 134 -3.47 -7.66 -10.09
C LYS A 134 -2.70 -7.13 -8.87
N PHE A 135 -1.88 -7.98 -8.26
CA PHE A 135 -0.89 -7.53 -7.29
C PHE A 135 0.31 -6.96 -8.05
N TYR A 136 0.48 -5.64 -7.98
CA TYR A 136 1.49 -4.94 -8.77
C TYR A 136 2.86 -5.02 -8.11
N ASP A 137 2.95 -4.69 -6.81
CA ASP A 137 4.20 -4.69 -6.06
C ASP A 137 3.93 -4.68 -4.55
N TYR A 138 4.89 -5.20 -3.80
CA TYR A 138 5.08 -4.91 -2.38
C TYR A 138 6.39 -4.15 -2.21
N MET A 139 6.35 -3.05 -1.47
CA MET A 139 7.48 -2.14 -1.36
C MET A 139 7.84 -1.89 0.11
N LEU A 140 9.12 -1.84 0.38
CA LEU A 140 9.64 -1.27 1.63
C LEU A 140 10.21 0.11 1.30
N VAL A 141 9.80 1.13 2.04
CA VAL A 141 10.20 2.52 1.76
C VAL A 141 10.92 3.08 2.97
N ALA A 142 12.20 3.43 2.81
CA ALA A 142 13.01 3.97 3.90
C ALA A 142 12.53 5.36 4.34
N GLY A 143 12.54 5.59 5.65
CA GLY A 143 12.17 6.87 6.25
C GLY A 143 13.24 7.96 6.07
N SER A 144 14.53 7.62 6.22
CA SER A 144 15.59 8.61 6.29
C SER A 144 16.24 8.98 4.97
N ARG A 145 16.26 8.09 3.98
CA ARG A 145 16.81 8.36 2.64
C ARG A 145 15.68 8.63 1.64
N LYS A 146 15.70 9.83 1.05
CA LYS A 146 14.65 10.30 0.14
C LYS A 146 14.32 9.38 -1.05
N ASP A 147 15.24 8.52 -1.45
CA ASP A 147 15.06 7.64 -2.62
C ASP A 147 15.26 6.15 -2.33
N ALA A 148 15.55 5.74 -1.08
CA ALA A 148 15.77 4.34 -0.77
C ALA A 148 14.44 3.59 -0.65
N TYR A 149 14.28 2.55 -1.46
CA TYR A 149 13.15 1.61 -1.41
C TYR A 149 13.58 0.24 -1.89
N TYR A 150 12.89 -0.78 -1.43
CA TYR A 150 12.97 -2.13 -1.97
C TYR A 150 11.64 -2.44 -2.67
N SER A 151 11.71 -3.03 -3.86
CA SER A 151 10.56 -3.48 -4.64
C SER A 151 10.68 -4.99 -4.84
N PHE A 152 9.68 -5.72 -4.41
CA PHE A 152 9.64 -7.17 -4.63
C PHE A 152 9.54 -7.52 -6.10
N ARG A 153 8.78 -6.75 -6.87
CA ARG A 153 8.68 -6.91 -8.32
C ARG A 153 10.01 -6.77 -9.04
N LEU A 154 10.85 -5.81 -8.63
CA LEU A 154 12.12 -5.55 -9.31
C LEU A 154 13.23 -6.52 -8.90
N ARG A 155 13.14 -7.12 -7.70
CA ARG A 155 14.23 -7.90 -7.11
C ARG A 155 13.92 -9.36 -6.84
N ALA A 156 12.67 -9.75 -6.84
CA ALA A 156 12.24 -11.11 -6.47
C ALA A 156 11.50 -11.86 -7.56
N ASN A 157 11.38 -11.32 -8.79
CA ASN A 157 10.62 -11.93 -9.87
C ASN A 157 9.20 -12.37 -9.45
N LEU A 158 8.44 -11.44 -8.85
CA LEU A 158 7.00 -11.61 -8.67
C LEU A 158 6.28 -11.52 -10.01
#